data_c976e23d8a58c7219d840f968bcb19aa
#
_entry.id   c976e23d8a58c7219d840f968bcb19aa
#
_cell.length_a   1.000
_cell.length_b   1.000
_cell.length_c   1.000
_cell.angle_alpha   90.00
_cell.angle_beta   90.00
_cell.angle_gamma   90.00
#
_symmetry.space_group_name_H-M   'P 1'
#
loop_
_entity.id
_entity.type
_entity.pdbx_description
1 polymer ?
#
loop_
_entity_poly.entity_id
_entity_poly.type
_entity_poly.pdbx_seq_one_letter_code
_entity_poly.pdbx_strand_id
1 'polypeptide(L)'
;MGMRVFGLPHCDTCRKALRWLERAGIACTFVDYRAEPVPGETLRDWAKRLVGWERLVNKSGTTWRTLLPQRKNPASDPEWLLLLKEYPALIRRPVLVREDGTVTVGFSASGYQKLFAISSARAP
;
A
#
# COMPACT_ATOMS: atom_id res chain seq x y z
N MET A 1 -3.15 -15.29 10.18
CA MET A 1 -2.74 -14.33 9.43
C MET A 1 -3.47 -14.11 8.18
N GLY A 2 -3.89 -14.09 7.35
CA GLY A 2 -4.69 -13.72 6.24
C GLY A 2 -4.17 -12.50 5.51
N MET A 3 -4.89 -12.13 4.49
CA MET A 3 -4.57 -10.98 3.68
C MET A 3 -4.95 -9.69 4.39
N ARG A 4 -4.12 -8.67 4.25
CA ARG A 4 -4.35 -7.37 4.87
C ARG A 4 -4.32 -6.26 3.82
N VAL A 5 -5.20 -5.29 4.00
CA VAL A 5 -5.25 -4.10 3.16
C VAL A 5 -4.98 -2.90 4.06
N PHE A 6 -3.90 -2.18 3.79
CA PHE A 6 -3.53 -1.01 4.55
C PHE A 6 -3.94 0.25 3.78
N GLY A 7 -4.64 1.13 4.44
CA GLY A 7 -5.11 2.34 3.79
C GLY A 7 -5.75 3.31 4.75
N LEU A 8 -6.61 4.16 4.22
CA LEU A 8 -7.36 5.13 5.00
C LEU A 8 -8.85 4.91 4.75
N PRO A 9 -9.70 5.01 5.78
CA PRO A 9 -11.12 4.68 5.62
C PRO A 9 -11.88 5.64 4.71
N HIS A 10 -11.41 6.87 4.56
CA HIS A 10 -12.07 7.86 3.71
C HIS A 10 -11.43 7.98 2.32
N CYS A 11 -10.57 7.07 1.96
CA CYS A 11 -9.92 7.06 0.65
C CYS A 11 -10.80 6.29 -0.34
N ASP A 12 -11.17 6.96 -1.43
CA ASP A 12 -12.02 6.39 -2.47
C ASP A 12 -11.42 5.13 -3.07
N THR A 13 -10.12 5.19 -3.37
CA THR A 13 -9.42 4.04 -3.95
C THR A 13 -9.42 2.85 -3.00
N CYS A 14 -9.23 3.10 -1.71
CA CYS A 14 -9.29 2.03 -0.70
C CYS A 14 -10.68 1.41 -0.64
N ARG A 15 -11.72 2.23 -0.67
CA ARG A 15 -13.10 1.71 -0.64
C ARG A 15 -13.41 0.87 -1.88
N LYS A 16 -12.93 1.31 -3.04
CA LYS A 16 -13.13 0.54 -4.27
C LYS A 16 -12.42 -0.80 -4.20
N ALA A 17 -11.21 -0.82 -3.65
CA ALA A 17 -10.45 -2.06 -3.49
C ALA A 17 -11.18 -3.03 -2.56
N LEU A 18 -11.65 -2.52 -1.42
CA LEU A 18 -12.37 -3.36 -0.44
C LEU A 18 -13.66 -3.92 -1.03
N ARG A 19 -14.40 -3.13 -1.80
CA ARG A 19 -15.62 -3.61 -2.46
C ARG A 19 -15.31 -4.68 -3.48
N TRP A 20 -14.24 -4.49 -4.25
CA TRP A 20 -13.83 -5.49 -5.24
C TRP A 20 -13.53 -6.84 -4.57
N LEU A 21 -12.76 -6.78 -3.47
CA LEU A 21 -12.40 -7.99 -2.72
C LEU A 21 -13.65 -8.68 -2.14
N GLU A 22 -14.57 -7.89 -1.60
CA GLU A 22 -15.80 -8.43 -1.04
C GLU A 22 -16.63 -9.15 -2.12
N ARG A 23 -16.79 -8.51 -3.28
CA ARG A 23 -17.52 -9.10 -4.39
C ARG A 23 -16.86 -10.36 -4.93
N ALA A 24 -15.55 -10.41 -4.87
CA ALA A 24 -14.79 -11.58 -5.31
C ALA A 24 -14.79 -12.70 -4.26
N GLY A 25 -15.38 -12.47 -3.09
CA GLY A 25 -15.39 -13.47 -2.02
C GLY A 25 -14.06 -13.65 -1.33
N ILE A 26 -13.19 -12.65 -1.40
CA ILE A 26 -11.84 -12.73 -0.84
C ILE A 26 -11.83 -12.02 0.51
N ALA A 27 -11.58 -12.78 1.57
CA ALA A 27 -11.52 -12.22 2.92
C ALA A 27 -10.23 -11.46 3.15
N CYS A 28 -10.32 -10.31 3.81
CA CYS A 28 -9.17 -9.51 4.17
C CYS A 28 -9.45 -8.72 5.44
N THR A 29 -8.37 -8.26 6.08
CA THR A 29 -8.47 -7.35 7.23
C THR A 29 -8.01 -5.98 6.77
N PHE A 30 -8.84 -4.96 7.00
CA PHE A 30 -8.46 -3.59 6.71
C PHE A 30 -7.71 -2.99 7.89
N VAL A 31 -6.59 -2.35 7.63
CA VAL A 31 -5.80 -1.66 8.65
C VAL A 31 -5.72 -0.18 8.27
N ASP A 32 -6.24 0.68 9.12
CA ASP A 32 -6.10 2.13 8.98
C ASP A 32 -4.72 2.51 9.52
N TYR A 33 -3.79 2.79 8.61
CA TYR A 33 -2.40 3.02 9.03
C TYR A 33 -2.18 4.37 9.71
N ARG A 34 -3.20 5.22 9.76
CA ARG A 34 -3.13 6.44 10.55
C ARG A 34 -3.45 6.14 12.02
N ALA A 35 -4.42 5.27 12.26
CA ALA A 35 -4.76 4.83 13.62
C ALA A 35 -3.75 3.81 14.15
N GLU A 36 -3.26 2.94 13.27
CA GLU A 36 -2.26 1.93 13.60
C GLU A 36 -1.04 2.12 12.70
N PRO A 37 -0.09 2.98 13.11
CA PRO A 37 1.09 3.26 12.28
C PRO A 37 1.85 1.99 11.93
N VAL A 38 2.29 1.90 10.68
CA VAL A 38 3.07 0.76 10.21
C VAL A 38 4.49 0.86 10.77
N PRO A 39 5.00 -0.21 11.39
CA PRO A 39 6.38 -0.19 11.89
C PRO A 39 7.39 0.08 10.79
N GLY A 40 8.48 0.77 11.13
CA GLY A 40 9.51 1.13 10.16
C GLY A 40 10.11 -0.07 9.43
N GLU A 41 10.36 -1.15 10.15
CA GLU A 41 10.91 -2.36 9.52
C GLU A 41 9.93 -3.00 8.54
N THR A 42 8.62 -2.85 8.77
CA THR A 42 7.60 -3.32 7.83
C THR A 42 7.60 -2.46 6.58
N LEU A 43 7.70 -1.14 6.74
CA LEU A 43 7.79 -0.22 5.59
C LEU A 43 9.04 -0.52 4.76
N ARG A 44 10.15 -0.79 5.42
CA ARG A 44 11.40 -1.14 4.73
C ARG A 44 11.23 -2.45 3.94
N ASP A 45 10.57 -3.43 4.53
CA ASP A 45 10.31 -4.70 3.86
C ASP A 45 9.41 -4.49 2.63
N TRP A 46 8.36 -3.66 2.76
CA TRP A 46 7.50 -3.34 1.64
C TRP A 46 8.28 -2.67 0.50
N ALA A 47 9.12 -1.70 0.84
CA ALA A 47 9.94 -1.02 -0.16
C ALA A 47 10.85 -2.00 -0.89
N LYS A 48 11.40 -2.95 -0.18
CA LYS A 48 12.24 -3.99 -0.74
C LYS A 48 11.47 -4.88 -1.71
N ARG A 49 10.28 -5.33 -1.30
CA ARG A 49 9.43 -6.18 -2.13
C ARG A 49 8.90 -5.46 -3.36
N LEU A 50 8.70 -4.15 -3.25
CA LEU A 50 8.25 -3.32 -4.36
C LEU A 50 9.40 -2.86 -5.26
N VAL A 51 10.65 -3.20 -4.89
CA VAL A 51 11.87 -2.82 -5.61
C VAL A 51 12.07 -1.31 -5.61
N GLY A 52 11.90 -0.72 -4.46
CA GLY A 52 12.25 0.69 -4.23
C GLY A 52 11.18 1.50 -3.51
N TRP A 53 11.66 2.45 -2.73
CA TRP A 53 10.79 3.37 -2.00
C TRP A 53 9.86 4.15 -2.93
N GLU A 54 10.32 4.43 -4.15
CA GLU A 54 9.55 5.23 -5.10
C GLU A 54 8.24 4.56 -5.52
N ARG A 55 8.17 3.25 -5.41
CA ARG A 55 6.93 2.54 -5.69
C ARG A 55 5.98 2.55 -4.51
N LEU A 56 6.50 2.74 -3.31
CA LEU A 56 5.68 2.81 -2.10
C LEU A 56 5.17 4.22 -1.83
N VAL A 57 5.87 5.24 -2.31
CA VAL A 57 5.57 6.64 -1.98
C VAL A 57 4.82 7.32 -3.11
N ASN A 58 3.73 8.00 -2.75
CA ASN A 58 2.94 8.76 -3.72
C ASN A 58 3.55 10.15 -3.92
N LYS A 59 4.20 10.33 -5.06
CA LYS A 59 4.81 11.61 -5.42
C LYS A 59 3.86 12.51 -6.22
N SER A 60 2.66 12.05 -6.52
CA SER A 60 1.70 12.80 -7.32
C SER A 60 0.71 13.59 -6.49
N GLY A 61 0.63 13.34 -5.21
CA GLY A 61 -0.36 13.96 -4.35
C GLY A 61 0.06 15.31 -3.77
N THR A 62 -0.89 15.95 -3.12
CA THR A 62 -0.68 17.27 -2.51
C THR A 62 0.39 17.23 -1.42
N THR A 63 0.39 16.18 -0.61
CA THR A 63 1.36 16.07 0.49
C THR A 63 2.79 16.14 -0.03
N TRP A 64 3.10 15.39 -1.09
CA TRP A 64 4.44 15.44 -1.67
C TRP A 64 4.75 16.81 -2.25
N ARG A 65 3.79 17.38 -2.99
CA ARG A 65 4.01 18.67 -3.66
C ARG A 65 4.30 19.80 -2.69
N THR A 66 3.74 19.73 -1.47
CA THR A 66 3.93 20.79 -0.47
C THR A 66 5.16 20.59 0.41
N LEU A 67 5.90 19.50 0.22
CA LEU A 67 7.15 19.31 0.95
C LEU A 67 8.19 20.33 0.53
N LEU A 68 9.05 20.71 1.47
CA LEU A 68 10.21 21.51 1.14
C LEU A 68 11.11 20.72 0.18
N PRO A 69 11.77 21.40 -0.78
CA PRO A 69 12.60 20.71 -1.77
C PRO A 69 13.63 19.75 -1.16
N GLN A 70 14.25 20.13 -0.05
CA GLN A 70 15.25 19.29 0.59
C GLN A 70 14.67 18.02 1.19
N ARG A 71 13.35 17.95 1.40
CA ARG A 71 12.70 16.76 1.91
C ARG A 71 12.29 15.78 0.80
N LYS A 72 12.43 16.20 -0.46
CA LYS A 72 12.01 15.39 -1.60
C LYS A 72 13.07 14.44 -2.12
N ASN A 73 14.25 14.42 -1.50
CA ASN A 73 15.36 13.58 -1.95
C ASN A 73 15.99 12.80 -0.80
N PRO A 74 15.20 11.91 -0.14
CA PRO A 74 15.79 11.07 0.89
C PRO A 74 16.91 10.21 0.30
N ALA A 75 18.05 10.18 0.97
CA ALA A 75 19.24 9.49 0.47
C ALA A 75 19.43 8.10 1.06
N SER A 76 18.63 7.73 2.06
CA SER A 76 18.82 6.46 2.78
C SER A 76 17.48 5.96 3.31
N ASP A 77 17.45 4.69 3.71
CA ASP A 77 16.27 4.11 4.34
C ASP A 77 15.85 4.89 5.59
N PRO A 78 16.75 5.26 6.51
CA PRO A 78 16.33 6.05 7.67
C PRO A 78 15.67 7.37 7.29
N GLU A 79 16.14 8.03 6.24
CA GLU A 79 15.53 9.29 5.80
C GLU A 79 14.13 9.08 5.23
N TRP A 80 13.93 8.00 4.45
CA TRP A 80 12.60 7.64 3.95
C TRP A 80 11.66 7.31 5.11
N LEU A 81 12.14 6.55 6.09
CA LEU A 81 11.35 6.17 7.25
C LEU A 81 10.92 7.39 8.07
N LEU A 82 11.83 8.34 8.26
CA LEU A 82 11.50 9.57 8.97
C LEU A 82 10.44 10.36 8.23
N LEU A 83 10.57 10.47 6.92
CA LEU A 83 9.61 11.19 6.09
C LEU A 83 8.22 10.56 6.18
N LEU A 84 8.14 9.24 6.06
CA LEU A 84 6.85 8.55 6.11
C LEU A 84 6.25 8.54 7.52
N LYS A 85 7.08 8.62 8.55
CA LYS A 85 6.59 8.77 9.91
C LYS A 85 5.93 10.12 10.12
N GLU A 86 6.53 11.18 9.55
CA GLU A 86 5.96 12.52 9.66
C GLU A 86 4.75 12.70 8.75
N TYR A 87 4.75 12.07 7.59
CA TYR A 87 3.70 12.23 6.59
C TYR A 87 3.19 10.87 6.12
N PRO A 88 2.41 10.16 6.97
CA PRO A 88 1.88 8.84 6.57
C PRO A 88 1.06 8.86 5.30
N ALA A 89 0.44 10.00 4.97
CA ALA A 89 -0.35 10.14 3.75
C ALA A 89 0.48 9.95 2.47
N LEU A 90 1.81 9.96 2.58
CA LEU A 90 2.69 9.69 1.44
C LEU A 90 2.71 8.20 1.06
N ILE A 91 2.32 7.32 1.97
CA ILE A 91 2.28 5.89 1.64
C ILE A 91 1.13 5.66 0.66
N ARG A 92 1.44 5.03 -0.47
CA ARG A 92 0.43 4.74 -1.48
C ARG A 92 -0.69 3.91 -0.89
N ARG A 93 -1.90 4.13 -1.35
CA ARG A 93 -3.11 3.48 -0.85
C ARG A 93 -3.88 2.83 -1.97
N PRO A 94 -4.43 1.66 -1.75
CA PRO A 94 -4.14 0.76 -0.62
C PRO A 94 -2.83 -0.01 -0.83
N VAL A 95 -2.26 -0.50 0.27
CA VAL A 95 -1.18 -1.48 0.21
C VAL A 95 -1.82 -2.83 0.51
N LEU A 96 -1.73 -3.75 -0.43
CA LEU A 96 -2.28 -5.08 -0.27
C LEU A 96 -1.15 -6.04 0.07
N VAL A 97 -1.25 -6.71 1.22
CA VAL A 97 -0.28 -7.70 1.64
C VAL A 97 -0.97 -9.06 1.64
N ARG A 98 -0.57 -9.93 0.72
CA ARG A 98 -1.17 -11.26 0.58
C ARG A 98 -0.52 -12.24 1.54
N GLU A 99 -1.19 -13.37 1.73
CA GLU A 99 -0.71 -14.38 2.66
C GLU A 99 0.69 -14.90 2.32
N ASP A 100 1.02 -14.95 1.05
CA ASP A 100 2.35 -15.40 0.60
C ASP A 100 3.43 -14.32 0.74
N GLY A 101 3.08 -13.16 1.29
CA GLY A 101 4.01 -12.06 1.46
C GLY A 101 4.11 -11.10 0.29
N THR A 102 3.37 -11.37 -0.79
CA THR A 102 3.35 -10.46 -1.95
C THR A 102 2.75 -9.11 -1.53
N VAL A 103 3.38 -8.02 -1.95
CA VAL A 103 2.94 -6.66 -1.65
C VAL A 103 2.64 -5.94 -2.95
N THR A 104 1.46 -5.31 -3.03
CA THR A 104 1.11 -4.46 -4.16
C THR A 104 0.56 -3.14 -3.64
N VAL A 105 0.64 -2.08 -4.45
CA VAL A 105 0.13 -0.75 -4.10
C VAL A 105 -0.84 -0.26 -5.14
N GLY A 106 -1.80 0.53 -4.69
CA GLY A 106 -2.83 1.07 -5.56
C GLY A 106 -3.90 0.04 -5.87
N PHE A 107 -4.88 0.47 -6.65
CA PHE A 107 -5.98 -0.40 -7.05
C PHE A 107 -6.42 -0.09 -8.47
N SER A 108 -6.64 -1.14 -9.25
CA SER A 108 -7.47 -1.12 -10.43
C SER A 108 -8.17 -2.47 -10.50
N ALA A 109 -9.38 -2.49 -11.03
CA ALA A 109 -10.12 -3.74 -11.16
C ALA A 109 -9.35 -4.75 -12.00
N SER A 110 -8.78 -4.29 -13.13
CA SER A 110 -8.00 -5.17 -14.00
C SER A 110 -6.73 -5.68 -13.33
N GLY A 111 -6.08 -4.83 -12.53
CA GLY A 111 -4.88 -5.23 -11.79
C GLY A 111 -5.18 -6.31 -10.76
N TYR A 112 -6.25 -6.13 -10.00
CA TYR A 112 -6.65 -7.13 -9.01
C TYR A 112 -7.14 -8.42 -9.69
N GLN A 113 -7.85 -8.28 -10.81
CA GLN A 113 -8.27 -9.44 -11.58
C GLN A 113 -7.06 -10.30 -11.97
N LYS A 114 -6.02 -9.69 -12.48
CA LYS A 114 -4.79 -10.39 -12.84
C LYS A 114 -4.09 -10.98 -11.62
N LEU A 115 -4.04 -10.22 -10.53
CA LEU A 115 -3.37 -10.64 -9.32
C LEU A 115 -4.01 -11.91 -8.73
N PHE A 116 -5.33 -12.02 -8.79
CA PHE A 116 -6.06 -13.17 -8.25
C PHE A 116 -6.47 -14.20 -9.30
N ALA A 117 -6.18 -13.97 -10.56
CA ALA A 117 -6.62 -14.84 -11.65
C ALA A 117 -6.07 -16.27 -11.55
N ILE A 118 -4.82 -16.42 -11.08
CA ILE A 118 -4.21 -17.74 -10.97
C ILE A 118 -5.03 -18.63 -10.03
N SER A 119 -5.48 -18.09 -8.90
CA SER A 119 -6.32 -18.82 -7.95
C SER A 119 -7.66 -19.17 -8.58
N SER A 120 -8.27 -18.22 -9.30
CA SER A 120 -9.54 -18.47 -9.98
C SER A 120 -9.39 -19.49 -11.11
N ALA A 121 -8.31 -19.40 -11.86
CA ALA A 121 -8.06 -20.28 -12.99
C ALA A 121 -7.86 -21.74 -12.57
N ARG A 122 -7.47 -21.97 -11.33
CA ARG A 122 -7.27 -23.33 -10.82
C ARG A 122 -8.54 -23.95 -10.29
N ALA A 123 -9.57 -23.16 -10.08
CA ALA A 123 -10.84 -23.71 -9.61
C ALA A 123 -11.46 -24.55 -10.72
N PRO A 124 -11.88 -25.78 -10.41
CA PRO A 124 -12.52 -26.63 -11.42
C PRO A 124 -13.84 -26.08 -11.89
#